data_5f279ccc75b8490bbb7669359507d0a3
#
_entry.id   5f279ccc75b8490bbb7669359507d0a3
#
_cell.length_a   1.000
_cell.length_b   1.000
_cell.length_c   1.000
_cell.angle_alpha   90.00
_cell.angle_beta   90.00
_cell.angle_gamma   90.00
#
_symmetry.space_group_name_H-M   'P 1'
#
loop_
_entity.id
_entity.type
_entity.pdbx_description
1 polymer ?
#
loop_
_entity_poly.entity_id
_entity_poly.type
_entity_poly.pdbx_seq_one_letter_code
_entity_poly.pdbx_strand_id
1 'polypeptide(L)'
;MSEKLSISQWAEEDKPREKLERLGASALSNAELLAILIGSGSQDESAVDLMKHIMKDCDNNLNTLGKMTIKELTRYKGMEPAKAITVLAACELGKRRALDKIGYRPDLGSSLAIYNYMLPKMQDLNTEEAWVLMMNQNFKLIKASCISHGGITETAVDIRLLIKEAVLNNATIIAFCHNHPSNSPLPSKADDQLTLQIQKACEIMRIFFMDHVIITDGAFYSYHDKGKL
;
A
#
# COMPACT_ATOMS: atom_id res chain seq x y z
N MET A 1 15.70 -49.79 -8.03
CA MET A 1 14.81 -48.77 -7.45
C MET A 1 15.70 -47.59 -7.05
N SER A 2 15.60 -46.44 -7.68
CA SER A 2 16.38 -45.29 -7.25
C SER A 2 15.87 -44.81 -5.90
N GLU A 3 16.73 -44.73 -4.92
CA GLU A 3 16.43 -44.09 -3.63
C GLU A 3 15.93 -42.65 -3.84
N LYS A 4 14.68 -42.38 -3.49
CA LYS A 4 14.16 -41.04 -3.57
C LYS A 4 14.74 -40.21 -2.43
N LEU A 5 15.49 -39.15 -2.76
CA LEU A 5 16.03 -38.21 -1.79
C LEU A 5 14.87 -37.43 -1.13
N SER A 6 14.88 -37.36 0.20
CA SER A 6 14.00 -36.43 0.93
C SER A 6 14.41 -34.98 0.66
N ILE A 7 13.49 -34.00 0.79
CA ILE A 7 13.82 -32.58 0.57
C ILE A 7 14.97 -32.10 1.47
N SER A 8 15.13 -32.68 2.66
CA SER A 8 16.26 -32.37 3.56
C SER A 8 17.63 -32.74 2.97
N GLN A 9 17.67 -33.71 2.04
CA GLN A 9 18.89 -34.16 1.35
C GLN A 9 19.16 -33.45 0.04
N TRP A 10 18.26 -32.57 -0.40
CA TRP A 10 18.45 -31.76 -1.62
C TRP A 10 19.54 -30.71 -1.40
N ALA A 11 20.13 -30.21 -2.48
CA ALA A 11 20.98 -29.04 -2.42
C ALA A 11 20.18 -27.85 -1.86
N GLU A 12 20.83 -26.97 -1.13
CA GLU A 12 20.13 -25.81 -0.50
C GLU A 12 19.40 -24.96 -1.51
N GLU A 13 19.98 -24.82 -2.71
CA GLU A 13 19.39 -24.05 -3.81
C GLU A 13 18.08 -24.64 -4.37
N ASP A 14 17.85 -25.95 -4.16
CA ASP A 14 16.67 -26.67 -4.64
C ASP A 14 15.57 -26.79 -3.57
N LYS A 15 15.90 -26.52 -2.30
CA LYS A 15 14.92 -26.56 -1.21
C LYS A 15 13.97 -25.39 -1.31
N PRO A 16 12.64 -25.62 -1.34
CA PRO A 16 11.68 -24.54 -1.61
C PRO A 16 11.72 -23.36 -0.62
N ARG A 17 11.99 -23.59 0.67
CA ARG A 17 12.07 -22.52 1.67
C ARG A 17 13.29 -21.64 1.48
N GLU A 18 14.44 -22.24 1.31
CA GLU A 18 15.72 -21.59 1.07
C GLU A 18 15.71 -20.86 -0.27
N LYS A 19 15.07 -21.46 -1.28
CA LYS A 19 14.84 -20.82 -2.58
C LYS A 19 13.92 -19.60 -2.47
N LEU A 20 12.85 -19.68 -1.65
CA LEU A 20 11.97 -18.55 -1.38
C LEU A 20 12.72 -17.40 -0.71
N GLU A 21 13.52 -17.70 0.31
CA GLU A 21 14.29 -16.70 1.06
C GLU A 21 15.32 -15.99 0.20
N ARG A 22 16.04 -16.74 -0.64
CA ARG A 22 17.12 -16.20 -1.46
C ARG A 22 16.64 -15.49 -2.72
N LEU A 23 15.64 -16.04 -3.42
CA LEU A 23 15.23 -15.59 -4.76
C LEU A 23 13.83 -14.95 -4.80
N GLY A 24 13.10 -15.01 -3.69
CA GLY A 24 11.71 -14.53 -3.62
C GLY A 24 10.69 -15.48 -4.23
N ALA A 25 9.41 -15.20 -3.97
CA ALA A 25 8.30 -16.10 -4.33
C ALA A 25 8.12 -16.29 -5.84
N SER A 26 8.50 -15.32 -6.66
CA SER A 26 8.38 -15.36 -8.12
C SER A 26 9.29 -16.43 -8.78
N ALA A 27 10.31 -16.87 -8.08
CA ALA A 27 11.22 -17.92 -8.57
C ALA A 27 10.70 -19.35 -8.33
N LEU A 28 9.60 -19.52 -7.58
CA LEU A 28 9.04 -20.80 -7.22
C LEU A 28 7.85 -21.15 -8.11
N SER A 29 7.73 -22.44 -8.44
CA SER A 29 6.52 -22.97 -9.06
C SER A 29 5.37 -23.05 -8.04
N ASN A 30 4.12 -23.17 -8.52
CA ASN A 30 2.96 -23.38 -7.65
C ASN A 30 3.13 -24.59 -6.74
N ALA A 31 3.68 -25.69 -7.26
CA ALA A 31 3.91 -26.90 -6.48
C ALA A 31 4.94 -26.68 -5.38
N GLU A 32 6.01 -25.91 -5.60
CA GLU A 32 7.00 -25.58 -4.58
C GLU A 32 6.40 -24.68 -3.49
N LEU A 33 5.61 -23.66 -3.86
CA LEU A 33 4.91 -22.80 -2.90
C LEU A 33 3.92 -23.59 -2.04
N LEU A 34 3.15 -24.49 -2.65
CA LEU A 34 2.21 -25.36 -1.95
C LEU A 34 2.94 -26.38 -1.05
N ALA A 35 4.11 -26.87 -1.49
CA ALA A 35 4.94 -27.78 -0.67
C ALA A 35 5.46 -27.10 0.61
N ILE A 36 5.76 -25.79 0.56
CA ILE A 36 6.12 -25.01 1.75
C ILE A 36 4.96 -25.02 2.75
N LEU A 37 3.72 -24.87 2.28
CA LEU A 37 2.52 -24.81 3.12
C LEU A 37 2.24 -26.14 3.82
N ILE A 38 2.35 -27.27 3.11
CA ILE A 38 2.06 -28.59 3.67
C ILE A 38 3.24 -29.15 4.50
N GLY A 39 4.45 -28.61 4.33
CA GLY A 39 5.64 -28.90 5.12
C GLY A 39 6.26 -30.30 4.90
N SER A 40 5.48 -31.33 4.62
CA SER A 40 5.96 -32.71 4.40
C SER A 40 5.08 -33.44 3.39
N GLY A 41 5.66 -34.36 2.65
CA GLY A 41 4.94 -35.26 1.75
C GLY A 41 4.38 -36.54 2.48
N SER A 42 4.48 -37.65 1.78
CA SER A 42 4.20 -39.01 2.30
C SER A 42 5.50 -39.76 2.50
N GLN A 43 5.39 -41.04 2.91
CA GLN A 43 6.55 -41.95 2.96
C GLN A 43 7.15 -42.19 1.56
N ASP A 44 6.31 -42.13 0.51
CA ASP A 44 6.69 -42.49 -0.85
C ASP A 44 7.02 -41.26 -1.71
N GLU A 45 6.61 -40.03 -1.30
CA GLU A 45 6.73 -38.83 -2.09
C GLU A 45 7.16 -37.62 -1.27
N SER A 46 8.00 -36.76 -1.83
CA SER A 46 8.31 -35.48 -1.23
C SER A 46 7.08 -34.55 -1.22
N ALA A 47 7.10 -33.50 -0.41
CA ALA A 47 6.04 -32.50 -0.41
C ALA A 47 5.86 -31.85 -1.82
N VAL A 48 6.97 -31.62 -2.53
CA VAL A 48 6.95 -31.05 -3.88
C VAL A 48 6.33 -32.03 -4.89
N ASP A 49 6.68 -33.32 -4.82
CA ASP A 49 6.12 -34.31 -5.75
C ASP A 49 4.64 -34.56 -5.48
N LEU A 50 4.23 -34.62 -4.22
CA LEU A 50 2.82 -34.70 -3.84
C LEU A 50 2.03 -33.51 -4.42
N MET A 51 2.54 -32.28 -4.29
CA MET A 51 1.87 -31.13 -4.81
C MET A 51 1.90 -31.04 -6.34
N LYS A 52 2.97 -31.55 -7.00
CA LYS A 52 2.98 -31.72 -8.47
C LYS A 52 1.88 -32.68 -8.94
N HIS A 53 1.67 -33.81 -8.23
CA HIS A 53 0.60 -34.76 -8.53
C HIS A 53 -0.77 -34.09 -8.43
N ILE A 54 -1.06 -33.45 -7.30
CA ILE A 54 -2.34 -32.77 -7.09
C ILE A 54 -2.55 -31.65 -8.13
N MET A 55 -1.53 -30.84 -8.39
CA MET A 55 -1.61 -29.77 -9.40
C MET A 55 -1.84 -30.30 -10.81
N LYS A 56 -1.24 -31.44 -11.16
CA LYS A 56 -1.49 -32.12 -12.44
C LYS A 56 -2.95 -32.50 -12.58
N ASP A 57 -3.58 -33.08 -11.54
CA ASP A 57 -5.00 -33.44 -11.55
C ASP A 57 -5.92 -32.23 -11.54
N CYS A 58 -5.40 -31.06 -11.19
CA CYS A 58 -6.06 -29.77 -11.28
C CYS A 58 -5.72 -28.99 -12.56
N ASP A 59 -5.19 -29.63 -13.62
CA ASP A 59 -4.73 -29.00 -14.86
C ASP A 59 -3.75 -27.82 -14.62
N ASN A 60 -2.94 -27.89 -13.58
CA ASN A 60 -2.05 -26.84 -13.09
C ASN A 60 -2.75 -25.52 -12.77
N ASN A 61 -4.05 -25.55 -12.47
CA ASN A 61 -4.89 -24.40 -12.21
C ASN A 61 -5.22 -24.25 -10.71
N LEU A 62 -4.76 -23.17 -10.08
CA LEU A 62 -5.03 -22.86 -8.67
C LEU A 62 -6.52 -22.62 -8.39
N ASN A 63 -7.31 -22.17 -9.37
CA ASN A 63 -8.75 -22.01 -9.18
C ASN A 63 -9.44 -23.38 -9.09
N THR A 64 -8.96 -24.39 -9.82
CA THR A 64 -9.47 -25.76 -9.74
C THR A 64 -9.10 -26.35 -8.38
N LEU A 65 -7.85 -26.18 -7.94
CA LEU A 65 -7.41 -26.60 -6.60
C LEU A 65 -8.26 -25.97 -5.49
N GLY A 66 -8.52 -24.67 -5.58
CA GLY A 66 -9.31 -23.93 -4.58
C GLY A 66 -10.79 -24.32 -4.51
N LYS A 67 -11.31 -25.08 -5.49
CA LYS A 67 -12.67 -25.64 -5.50
C LYS A 67 -12.75 -27.04 -4.90
N MET A 68 -11.62 -27.69 -4.69
CA MET A 68 -11.60 -29.02 -4.08
C MET A 68 -12.08 -28.95 -2.62
N THR A 69 -12.70 -30.05 -2.18
CA THR A 69 -13.07 -30.24 -0.78
C THR A 69 -11.92 -30.87 0.02
N ILE A 70 -11.96 -30.72 1.34
CA ILE A 70 -11.00 -31.42 2.24
C ILE A 70 -11.04 -32.93 1.94
N LYS A 71 -12.23 -33.52 1.75
CA LYS A 71 -12.42 -34.95 1.48
C LYS A 71 -11.76 -35.38 0.16
N GLU A 72 -11.77 -34.55 -0.86
CA GLU A 72 -11.09 -34.84 -2.14
C GLU A 72 -9.58 -34.75 -1.98
N LEU A 73 -9.07 -33.72 -1.33
CA LEU A 73 -7.63 -33.57 -1.06
C LEU A 73 -7.09 -34.71 -0.21
N THR A 74 -7.81 -35.17 0.82
CA THR A 74 -7.37 -36.24 1.67
C THR A 74 -7.36 -37.64 1.03
N ARG A 75 -7.79 -37.78 -0.22
CA ARG A 75 -7.61 -39.03 -1.00
C ARG A 75 -6.17 -39.23 -1.44
N TYR A 76 -5.38 -38.17 -1.52
CA TYR A 76 -3.97 -38.27 -1.85
C TYR A 76 -3.17 -38.71 -0.65
N LYS A 77 -2.39 -39.78 -0.82
CA LYS A 77 -1.54 -40.32 0.28
C LYS A 77 -0.55 -39.26 0.76
N GLY A 78 -0.58 -38.92 2.04
CA GLY A 78 0.25 -37.89 2.64
C GLY A 78 -0.42 -36.51 2.76
N MET A 79 -1.63 -36.34 2.20
CA MET A 79 -2.46 -35.17 2.39
C MET A 79 -3.43 -35.40 3.58
N GLU A 80 -2.92 -35.16 4.78
CA GLU A 80 -3.72 -35.17 6.00
C GLU A 80 -4.70 -34.02 6.07
N PRO A 81 -5.82 -34.12 6.84
CA PRO A 81 -6.81 -33.06 6.95
C PRO A 81 -6.23 -31.67 7.27
N ALA A 82 -5.25 -31.60 8.17
CA ALA A 82 -4.59 -30.34 8.54
C ALA A 82 -3.89 -29.69 7.33
N LYS A 83 -3.19 -30.48 6.50
CA LYS A 83 -2.54 -30.00 5.28
C LYS A 83 -3.55 -29.51 4.24
N ALA A 84 -4.64 -30.26 4.05
CA ALA A 84 -5.73 -29.88 3.15
C ALA A 84 -6.37 -28.54 3.57
N ILE A 85 -6.62 -28.37 4.88
CA ILE A 85 -7.13 -27.11 5.43
C ILE A 85 -6.17 -25.96 5.17
N THR A 86 -4.87 -26.15 5.38
CA THR A 86 -3.85 -25.12 5.12
C THR A 86 -3.84 -24.68 3.66
N VAL A 87 -3.89 -25.63 2.72
CA VAL A 87 -3.93 -25.34 1.28
C VAL A 87 -5.19 -24.55 0.91
N LEU A 88 -6.38 -25.00 1.36
CA LEU A 88 -7.64 -24.32 1.04
C LEU A 88 -7.72 -22.94 1.71
N ALA A 89 -7.22 -22.80 2.93
CA ALA A 89 -7.11 -21.49 3.58
C ALA A 89 -6.21 -20.51 2.80
N ALA A 90 -5.09 -20.99 2.26
CA ALA A 90 -4.21 -20.17 1.41
C ALA A 90 -4.90 -19.77 0.09
N CYS A 91 -5.65 -20.69 -0.55
CA CYS A 91 -6.46 -20.37 -1.73
C CYS A 91 -7.51 -19.31 -1.44
N GLU A 92 -8.23 -19.42 -0.31
CA GLU A 92 -9.24 -18.44 0.11
C GLU A 92 -8.60 -17.07 0.41
N LEU A 93 -7.45 -17.03 1.08
CA LEU A 93 -6.70 -15.77 1.32
C LEU A 93 -6.27 -15.13 0.00
N GLY A 94 -5.78 -15.92 -0.95
CA GLY A 94 -5.44 -15.44 -2.29
C GLY A 94 -6.65 -14.82 -3.01
N LYS A 95 -7.82 -15.47 -2.92
CA LYS A 95 -9.08 -14.95 -3.45
C LYS A 95 -9.49 -13.64 -2.77
N ARG A 96 -9.47 -13.58 -1.44
CA ARG A 96 -9.78 -12.35 -0.69
C ARG A 96 -8.83 -11.22 -1.07
N ARG A 97 -7.51 -11.49 -1.14
CA ARG A 97 -6.53 -10.51 -1.59
C ARG A 97 -6.82 -9.97 -2.99
N ALA A 98 -7.28 -10.82 -3.92
CA ALA A 98 -7.67 -10.37 -5.28
C ALA A 98 -8.96 -9.53 -5.28
N LEU A 99 -9.85 -9.76 -4.31
CA LEU A 99 -11.09 -9.00 -4.12
C LEU A 99 -10.90 -7.77 -3.25
N ASP A 100 -9.85 -7.74 -2.41
CA ASP A 100 -9.50 -6.56 -1.66
C ASP A 100 -9.27 -5.43 -2.65
N LYS A 101 -10.13 -4.43 -2.60
CA LYS A 101 -9.94 -3.21 -3.38
C LYS A 101 -8.54 -2.72 -3.03
N ILE A 102 -7.65 -2.65 -4.02
CA ILE A 102 -6.44 -1.84 -3.95
C ILE A 102 -6.93 -0.52 -3.39
N GLY A 103 -6.52 -0.17 -2.15
CA GLY A 103 -7.17 0.83 -1.32
C GLY A 103 -7.54 2.04 -2.17
N TYR A 104 -8.82 2.41 -2.15
CA TYR A 104 -9.30 3.59 -2.86
C TYR A 104 -8.44 4.77 -2.44
N ARG A 105 -7.59 5.20 -3.33
CA ARG A 105 -6.76 6.40 -3.15
C ARG A 105 -7.51 7.55 -3.79
N PRO A 106 -7.99 8.54 -3.00
CA PRO A 106 -8.63 9.71 -3.55
C PRO A 106 -7.80 10.32 -4.67
N ASP A 107 -8.45 10.73 -5.73
CA ASP A 107 -7.86 11.54 -6.78
C ASP A 107 -7.92 13.00 -6.32
N LEU A 108 -6.76 13.62 -6.15
CA LEU A 108 -6.63 14.99 -5.71
C LEU A 108 -6.03 15.89 -6.80
N GLY A 109 -6.26 15.55 -8.07
CA GLY A 109 -5.74 16.27 -9.22
C GLY A 109 -6.35 17.65 -9.50
N SER A 110 -7.10 18.22 -8.54
CA SER A 110 -7.62 19.60 -8.64
C SER A 110 -7.76 20.23 -7.26
N SER A 111 -7.72 21.58 -7.19
CA SER A 111 -7.94 22.35 -5.98
C SER A 111 -9.29 22.03 -5.32
N LEU A 112 -10.34 21.85 -6.11
CA LEU A 112 -11.67 21.45 -5.61
C LEU A 112 -11.66 20.05 -5.01
N ALA A 113 -10.93 19.10 -5.60
CA ALA A 113 -10.80 17.74 -5.05
C ALA A 113 -10.05 17.77 -3.71
N ILE A 114 -9.00 18.57 -3.59
CA ILE A 114 -8.26 18.81 -2.36
C ILE A 114 -9.18 19.41 -1.29
N TYR A 115 -9.92 20.47 -1.65
CA TYR A 115 -10.88 21.08 -0.73
C TYR A 115 -11.91 20.09 -0.22
N ASN A 116 -12.58 19.35 -1.10
CA ASN A 116 -13.61 18.38 -0.72
C ASN A 116 -13.06 17.25 0.17
N TYR A 117 -11.80 16.86 -0.04
CA TYR A 117 -11.13 15.86 0.79
C TYR A 117 -10.78 16.41 2.19
N MET A 118 -10.35 17.66 2.27
CA MET A 118 -9.89 18.27 3.51
C MET A 118 -11.01 18.91 4.32
N LEU A 119 -12.07 19.42 3.71
CA LEU A 119 -13.17 20.11 4.38
C LEU A 119 -13.74 19.31 5.59
N PRO A 120 -14.10 18.02 5.47
CA PRO A 120 -14.62 17.26 6.61
C PRO A 120 -13.66 17.09 7.78
N LYS A 121 -12.36 17.37 7.55
CA LYS A 121 -11.32 17.26 8.57
C LYS A 121 -11.03 18.58 9.26
N MET A 122 -11.41 19.70 8.64
CA MET A 122 -10.98 21.04 9.03
C MET A 122 -12.13 21.99 9.38
N GLN A 123 -13.36 21.76 8.87
CA GLN A 123 -14.49 22.70 8.99
C GLN A 123 -14.86 23.07 10.44
N ASP A 124 -14.70 22.12 11.39
CA ASP A 124 -15.12 22.31 12.79
C ASP A 124 -13.94 22.66 13.72
N LEU A 125 -12.76 22.95 13.17
CA LEU A 125 -11.58 23.28 13.95
C LEU A 125 -11.61 24.73 14.42
N ASN A 126 -11.43 24.95 15.72
CA ASN A 126 -11.32 26.27 16.33
C ASN A 126 -9.89 26.85 16.28
N THR A 127 -8.92 26.07 15.82
CA THR A 127 -7.52 26.44 15.69
C THR A 127 -7.03 26.14 14.28
N GLU A 128 -5.99 26.86 13.84
CA GLU A 128 -5.36 26.57 12.56
C GLU A 128 -4.60 25.24 12.62
N GLU A 129 -4.80 24.39 11.64
CA GLU A 129 -3.99 23.20 11.39
C GLU A 129 -3.40 23.26 9.99
N ALA A 130 -2.17 22.80 9.88
CA ALA A 130 -1.47 22.71 8.60
C ALA A 130 -1.22 21.26 8.22
N TRP A 131 -1.60 20.90 7.00
CA TRP A 131 -1.54 19.54 6.47
C TRP A 131 -0.77 19.47 5.17
N VAL A 132 -0.03 18.39 4.98
CA VAL A 132 0.57 18.02 3.69
C VAL A 132 -0.15 16.79 3.13
N LEU A 133 -0.55 16.90 1.87
CA LEU A 133 -1.13 15.82 1.08
C LEU A 133 -0.06 15.29 0.14
N MET A 134 0.32 14.05 0.31
CA MET A 134 1.36 13.37 -0.46
C MET A 134 0.73 12.50 -1.52
N MET A 135 1.11 12.68 -2.77
CA MET A 135 0.50 12.03 -3.93
C MET A 135 1.55 11.37 -4.82
N ASN A 136 1.11 10.38 -5.60
CA ASN A 136 1.91 9.80 -6.67
C ASN A 136 1.78 10.63 -7.97
N GLN A 137 2.48 10.23 -9.04
CA GLN A 137 2.47 10.90 -10.35
C GLN A 137 1.09 11.00 -11.01
N ASN A 138 0.12 10.20 -10.57
CA ASN A 138 -1.26 10.19 -11.07
C ASN A 138 -2.21 10.94 -10.11
N PHE A 139 -1.70 11.85 -9.28
CA PHE A 139 -2.46 12.63 -8.30
C PHE A 139 -3.26 11.80 -7.29
N LYS A 140 -2.93 10.51 -7.13
CA LYS A 140 -3.59 9.64 -6.16
C LYS A 140 -2.94 9.83 -4.80
N LEU A 141 -3.76 10.07 -3.78
CA LEU A 141 -3.31 10.27 -2.41
C LEU A 141 -2.56 9.04 -1.90
N ILE A 142 -1.34 9.25 -1.43
CA ILE A 142 -0.53 8.25 -0.70
C ILE A 142 -0.82 8.37 0.79
N LYS A 143 -0.70 9.59 1.33
CA LYS A 143 -0.90 9.89 2.75
C LYS A 143 -1.26 11.36 2.94
N ALA A 144 -2.07 11.67 3.94
CA ALA A 144 -2.28 13.00 4.47
C ALA A 144 -1.69 13.06 5.88
N SER A 145 -0.86 14.05 6.17
CA SER A 145 -0.23 14.24 7.49
C SER A 145 -0.46 15.65 7.99
N CYS A 146 -0.92 15.78 9.23
CA CYS A 146 -0.90 17.05 9.92
C CYS A 146 0.54 17.38 10.31
N ILE A 147 1.02 18.54 9.88
CA ILE A 147 2.40 19.01 10.09
C ILE A 147 2.47 19.94 11.30
N SER A 148 1.42 20.71 11.53
CA SER A 148 1.35 21.61 12.67
C SER A 148 -0.07 21.76 13.17
N HIS A 149 -0.20 21.75 14.49
CA HIS A 149 -1.38 22.19 15.21
C HIS A 149 -1.06 23.57 15.78
N GLY A 150 -1.67 24.60 15.23
CA GLY A 150 -1.36 25.99 15.60
C GLY A 150 -2.04 26.49 16.86
N GLY A 151 -1.59 27.65 17.32
CA GLY A 151 -2.29 28.47 18.28
C GLY A 151 -3.45 29.24 17.62
N ILE A 152 -4.02 30.20 18.38
CA ILE A 152 -5.19 31.00 17.95
C ILE A 152 -4.83 31.98 16.81
N THR A 153 -3.56 32.33 16.61
CA THR A 153 -3.15 33.44 15.73
C THR A 153 -2.13 33.08 14.64
N GLU A 154 -1.34 32.05 14.77
CA GLU A 154 -0.36 31.64 13.76
C GLU A 154 -0.01 30.16 13.85
N THR A 155 0.18 29.53 12.70
CA THR A 155 0.63 28.14 12.60
C THR A 155 2.08 28.13 12.10
N ALA A 156 3.05 27.89 12.98
CA ALA A 156 4.44 27.72 12.59
C ALA A 156 4.61 26.37 11.88
N VAL A 157 4.90 26.40 10.58
CA VAL A 157 5.17 25.20 9.77
C VAL A 157 6.68 25.04 9.62
N ASP A 158 7.22 23.93 10.12
CA ASP A 158 8.61 23.55 9.83
C ASP A 158 8.68 22.82 8.49
N ILE A 159 9.21 23.50 7.47
CA ILE A 159 9.35 22.95 6.11
C ILE A 159 10.19 21.67 6.09
N ARG A 160 11.13 21.50 7.03
CA ARG A 160 11.93 20.27 7.11
C ARG A 160 11.07 19.05 7.44
N LEU A 161 10.05 19.23 8.30
CA LEU A 161 9.10 18.16 8.63
C LEU A 161 8.22 17.84 7.43
N LEU A 162 7.75 18.84 6.70
CA LEU A 162 6.96 18.67 5.49
C LEU A 162 7.74 17.86 4.43
N ILE A 163 8.95 18.27 4.12
CA ILE A 163 9.82 17.59 3.14
C ILE A 163 10.19 16.18 3.63
N LYS A 164 10.49 16.00 4.90
CA LYS A 164 10.76 14.68 5.50
C LYS A 164 9.59 13.73 5.27
N GLU A 165 8.36 14.17 5.56
CA GLU A 165 7.16 13.36 5.33
C GLU A 165 7.02 12.98 3.84
N ALA A 166 7.21 13.93 2.93
CA ALA A 166 7.13 13.68 1.49
C ALA A 166 8.16 12.62 1.02
N VAL A 167 9.40 12.74 1.46
CA VAL A 167 10.49 11.81 1.10
C VAL A 167 10.24 10.41 1.68
N LEU A 168 9.90 10.30 2.96
CA LEU A 168 9.64 9.01 3.61
C LEU A 168 8.48 8.25 3.00
N ASN A 169 7.50 8.95 2.42
CA ASN A 169 6.34 8.34 1.76
C ASN A 169 6.52 8.22 0.23
N ASN A 170 7.72 8.48 -0.31
CA ASN A 170 8.02 8.44 -1.73
C ASN A 170 7.03 9.29 -2.57
N ALA A 171 6.62 10.43 -2.05
CA ALA A 171 5.73 11.33 -2.75
C ALA A 171 6.46 12.02 -3.91
N THR A 172 5.83 12.06 -5.06
CA THR A 172 6.31 12.81 -6.24
C THR A 172 5.60 14.14 -6.41
N ILE A 173 4.42 14.26 -5.80
CA ILE A 173 3.58 15.44 -5.80
C ILE A 173 3.12 15.70 -4.37
N ILE A 174 3.10 16.96 -3.96
CA ILE A 174 2.46 17.39 -2.72
C ILE A 174 1.51 18.55 -2.94
N ALA A 175 0.50 18.64 -2.09
CA ALA A 175 -0.27 19.85 -1.84
C ALA A 175 -0.18 20.18 -0.34
N PHE A 176 -0.21 21.46 -0.04
CA PHE A 176 -0.26 21.97 1.31
C PHE A 176 -1.63 22.58 1.59
N CYS A 177 -2.17 22.37 2.77
CA CYS A 177 -3.46 22.90 3.17
C CYS A 177 -3.41 23.42 4.59
N HIS A 178 -4.13 24.51 4.88
CA HIS A 178 -4.45 24.93 6.23
C HIS A 178 -5.85 25.52 6.28
N ASN A 179 -6.46 25.54 7.45
CA ASN A 179 -7.76 26.16 7.66
C ASN A 179 -7.62 27.55 8.27
N HIS A 180 -8.57 28.42 7.95
CA HIS A 180 -8.75 29.70 8.64
C HIS A 180 -10.01 29.64 9.53
N PRO A 181 -9.89 29.52 10.86
CA PRO A 181 -11.05 29.55 11.78
C PRO A 181 -11.86 30.86 11.72
N SER A 182 -11.23 31.94 11.23
CA SER A 182 -11.90 33.23 10.98
C SER A 182 -12.89 33.18 9.82
N ASN A 183 -12.92 32.07 9.09
CA ASN A 183 -13.73 31.86 7.88
C ASN A 183 -13.40 32.82 6.71
N SER A 184 -12.27 33.55 6.75
CA SER A 184 -11.78 34.35 5.63
C SER A 184 -10.92 33.48 4.70
N PRO A 185 -11.27 33.29 3.44
CA PRO A 185 -10.46 32.50 2.52
C PRO A 185 -9.21 33.25 1.99
N LEU A 186 -9.08 34.54 2.29
CA LEU A 186 -7.98 35.32 1.76
C LEU A 186 -6.66 35.01 2.47
N PRO A 187 -5.56 34.82 1.72
CA PRO A 187 -4.25 34.55 2.32
C PRO A 187 -3.70 35.77 3.05
N SER A 188 -2.97 35.52 4.13
CA SER A 188 -2.14 36.49 4.81
C SER A 188 -0.78 36.65 4.12
N LYS A 189 0.01 37.68 4.55
CA LYS A 189 1.41 37.81 4.10
C LYS A 189 2.28 36.65 4.55
N ALA A 190 1.98 36.05 5.71
CA ALA A 190 2.68 34.88 6.20
C ALA A 190 2.43 33.65 5.32
N ASP A 191 1.18 33.46 4.84
CA ASP A 191 0.82 32.39 3.91
C ASP A 191 1.54 32.53 2.57
N ASP A 192 1.62 33.76 2.03
CA ASP A 192 2.37 34.04 0.81
C ASP A 192 3.85 33.69 0.97
N GLN A 193 4.48 34.03 2.12
CA GLN A 193 5.88 33.71 2.40
C GLN A 193 6.09 32.21 2.56
N LEU A 194 5.23 31.53 3.31
CA LEU A 194 5.26 30.09 3.52
C LEU A 194 5.14 29.34 2.18
N THR A 195 4.21 29.76 1.32
CA THR A 195 4.01 29.20 -0.02
C THR A 195 5.30 29.24 -0.83
N LEU A 196 5.96 30.39 -0.88
CA LEU A 196 7.24 30.56 -1.58
C LEU A 196 8.36 29.68 -1.00
N GLN A 197 8.40 29.51 0.32
CA GLN A 197 9.39 28.65 0.96
C GLN A 197 9.16 27.18 0.65
N ILE A 198 7.90 26.71 0.68
CA ILE A 198 7.54 25.34 0.31
C ILE A 198 7.90 25.10 -1.16
N GLN A 199 7.53 26.03 -2.07
CA GLN A 199 7.83 25.92 -3.49
C GLN A 199 9.32 25.73 -3.74
N LYS A 200 10.17 26.57 -3.14
CA LYS A 200 11.64 26.47 -3.26
C LYS A 200 12.18 25.14 -2.71
N ALA A 201 11.67 24.68 -1.57
CA ALA A 201 12.09 23.42 -1.00
C ALA A 201 11.71 22.22 -1.91
N CYS A 202 10.51 22.24 -2.48
CA CYS A 202 10.03 21.24 -3.41
C CYS A 202 10.85 21.21 -4.70
N GLU A 203 11.21 22.38 -5.25
CA GLU A 203 12.05 22.52 -6.45
C GLU A 203 13.43 21.84 -6.22
N ILE A 204 14.09 22.14 -5.11
CA ILE A 204 15.38 21.53 -4.74
C ILE A 204 15.25 20.00 -4.66
N MET A 205 14.17 19.51 -4.06
CA MET A 205 13.91 18.08 -3.87
C MET A 205 13.31 17.37 -5.08
N ARG A 206 13.03 18.09 -6.17
CA ARG A 206 12.35 17.61 -7.37
C ARG A 206 11.00 16.96 -7.06
N ILE A 207 10.27 17.54 -6.11
CA ILE A 207 8.89 17.19 -5.78
C ILE A 207 7.98 18.26 -6.44
N PHE A 208 6.96 17.85 -7.14
CA PHE A 208 6.00 18.79 -7.71
C PHE A 208 5.11 19.38 -6.61
N PHE A 209 5.21 20.69 -6.39
CA PHE A 209 4.30 21.41 -5.50
C PHE A 209 3.04 21.81 -6.29
N MET A 210 1.97 21.05 -6.11
CA MET A 210 0.76 21.19 -6.89
C MET A 210 -0.07 22.41 -6.50
N ASP A 211 -0.29 22.59 -5.19
CA ASP A 211 -1.14 23.69 -4.70
C ASP A 211 -0.89 23.98 -3.22
N HIS A 212 -1.25 25.21 -2.83
CA HIS A 212 -1.52 25.59 -1.46
C HIS A 212 -2.99 26.02 -1.38
N VAL A 213 -3.77 25.27 -0.57
CA VAL A 213 -5.22 25.47 -0.45
C VAL A 213 -5.57 25.92 0.96
N ILE A 214 -6.18 27.09 1.08
CA ILE A 214 -6.75 27.60 2.34
C ILE A 214 -8.19 27.12 2.43
N ILE A 215 -8.52 26.42 3.50
CA ILE A 215 -9.83 25.80 3.72
C ILE A 215 -10.65 26.65 4.68
N THR A 216 -11.87 26.97 4.29
CA THR A 216 -12.85 27.62 5.15
C THR A 216 -14.20 26.90 5.02
N ASP A 217 -15.13 27.18 5.93
CA ASP A 217 -16.47 26.64 5.83
C ASP A 217 -17.22 27.26 4.65
N GLY A 218 -17.50 26.44 3.64
CA GLY A 218 -18.20 26.82 2.42
C GLY A 218 -17.37 27.49 1.32
N ALA A 219 -16.06 27.78 1.53
CA ALA A 219 -15.19 28.39 0.53
C ALA A 219 -13.73 27.93 0.67
N PHE A 220 -12.93 28.15 -0.36
CA PHE A 220 -11.49 27.92 -0.33
C PHE A 220 -10.74 28.92 -1.21
N TYR A 221 -9.45 29.04 -0.95
CA TYR A 221 -8.51 29.74 -1.80
C TYR A 221 -7.44 28.78 -2.29
N SER A 222 -7.17 28.77 -3.57
CA SER A 222 -6.09 28.01 -4.19
C SER A 222 -5.05 28.97 -4.79
N TYR A 223 -3.80 28.80 -4.40
CA TYR A 223 -2.70 29.56 -4.97
C TYR A 223 -2.48 29.22 -6.44
N HIS A 224 -2.62 27.95 -6.80
CA HIS A 224 -2.53 27.49 -8.18
C HIS A 224 -3.61 28.12 -9.06
N ASP A 225 -4.89 28.07 -8.67
CA ASP A 225 -6.00 28.63 -9.46
C ASP A 225 -5.91 30.15 -9.61
N LYS A 226 -5.21 30.82 -8.70
CA LYS A 226 -4.95 32.26 -8.75
C LYS A 226 -3.67 32.64 -9.49
N GLY A 227 -2.93 31.65 -10.05
CA GLY A 227 -1.69 31.88 -10.78
C GLY A 227 -0.56 32.42 -9.91
N LYS A 228 -0.51 32.02 -8.63
CA LYS A 228 0.50 32.46 -7.66
C LYS A 228 1.52 31.35 -7.32
N LEU A 229 1.51 30.22 -8.02
CA LEU A 229 2.50 29.15 -7.96
C LEU A 229 3.26 29.04 -9.26
#